data_954eec9ff0aa5a6470f1fe69d9a00b59
#
_entry.id   954eec9ff0aa5a6470f1fe69d9a00b59
#
_cell.length_a   1.000
_cell.length_b   1.000
_cell.length_c   1.000
_cell.angle_alpha   90.00
_cell.angle_beta   90.00
_cell.angle_gamma   90.00
#
_symmetry.space_group_name_H-M   'P 1'
#
loop_
_entity.id
_entity.type
_entity.pdbx_description
1 polymer ?
#
loop_
_entity_poly.entity_id
_entity_poly.type
_entity_poly.pdbx_seq_one_letter_code
_entity_poly.pdbx_strand_id
1 'polypeptide(L)'
;MNSHIVIPVLISFAISLILGPVVIPFLRKLKMGQTERVEGVQSHLKKAGTPTMGGVIILASVAVTSLIYVKDYPQIIPVLFLTVGFGLIGFLDDYLKVVMKRSDGLYPMQKMALQIVVTPIFAYYLVKVAKVPLTMIVPFTHGYELNLGWLAIPVLFFAVIGTVNGTNFTDGLDGLASSVTVLVATFFTVVAVGTKSGLEPITCAVVGALMGFLLFNVYPASVFMGDTGSLALGGFVAGTAYMMRMPLFILIVGFIYLAEVISVILQVTYFKKTGGKRLFKMAPIHHHFELCGWSETRVVAVFSIITAILCLIALMGV
;
A
#
# COMPACT_ATOMS: atom_id res chain seq x y z
N MET A 1 -13.10 -5.21 -26.44
CA MET A 1 -12.75 -4.87 -25.03
C MET A 1 -11.83 -5.97 -24.54
N ASN A 2 -10.60 -5.64 -24.13
CA ASN A 2 -9.58 -6.66 -23.86
C ASN A 2 -9.94 -7.50 -22.64
N SER A 3 -10.25 -8.78 -22.87
CA SER A 3 -10.54 -9.76 -21.81
C SER A 3 -9.44 -9.80 -20.72
N HIS A 4 -8.19 -9.55 -21.10
CA HIS A 4 -7.02 -9.50 -20.21
C HIS A 4 -7.02 -8.33 -19.21
N ILE A 5 -7.93 -7.38 -19.31
CA ILE A 5 -8.09 -6.26 -18.38
C ILE A 5 -9.28 -6.54 -17.45
N VAL A 6 -10.44 -6.85 -18.02
CA VAL A 6 -11.67 -6.97 -17.26
C VAL A 6 -11.70 -8.26 -16.42
N ILE A 7 -11.24 -9.37 -16.99
CA ILE A 7 -11.30 -10.67 -16.31
C ILE A 7 -10.46 -10.70 -15.03
N PRO A 8 -9.21 -10.23 -14.98
CA PRO A 8 -8.44 -10.18 -13.73
C PRO A 8 -9.11 -9.33 -12.63
N VAL A 9 -9.73 -8.18 -12.99
CA VAL A 9 -10.50 -7.38 -12.02
C VAL A 9 -11.63 -8.17 -11.43
N LEU A 10 -12.45 -8.82 -12.30
CA LEU A 10 -13.63 -9.57 -11.85
C LEU A 10 -13.26 -10.81 -11.04
N ILE A 11 -12.22 -11.55 -11.44
CA ILE A 11 -11.75 -12.73 -10.68
C ILE A 11 -11.28 -12.29 -9.29
N SER A 12 -10.41 -11.28 -9.21
CA SER A 12 -9.86 -10.82 -7.94
C SER A 12 -10.94 -10.22 -7.04
N PHE A 13 -11.87 -9.46 -7.60
CA PHE A 13 -13.03 -8.95 -6.89
C PHE A 13 -13.89 -10.09 -6.33
N ALA A 14 -14.22 -11.09 -7.14
CA ALA A 14 -15.03 -12.23 -6.72
C ALA A 14 -14.34 -13.03 -5.60
N ILE A 15 -13.03 -13.27 -5.72
CA ILE A 15 -12.26 -13.96 -4.67
C ILE A 15 -12.32 -13.15 -3.37
N SER A 16 -12.08 -11.84 -3.42
CA SER A 16 -12.14 -10.97 -2.25
C SER A 16 -13.53 -10.97 -1.61
N LEU A 17 -14.59 -10.90 -2.42
CA LEU A 17 -15.97 -10.94 -1.98
C LEU A 17 -16.33 -12.26 -1.29
N ILE A 18 -15.88 -13.40 -1.84
CA ILE A 18 -16.13 -14.73 -1.28
C ILE A 18 -15.32 -14.96 0.00
N LEU A 19 -14.06 -14.50 0.03
CA LEU A 19 -13.20 -14.68 1.19
C LEU A 19 -13.63 -13.83 2.39
N GLY A 20 -14.22 -12.65 2.17
CA GLY A 20 -14.66 -11.77 3.25
C GLY A 20 -15.54 -12.46 4.29
N PRO A 21 -16.71 -13.01 3.91
CA PRO A 21 -17.61 -13.72 4.83
C PRO A 21 -17.01 -14.96 5.50
N VAL A 22 -15.94 -15.54 4.96
CA VAL A 22 -15.25 -16.71 5.52
C VAL A 22 -14.14 -16.27 6.49
N VAL A 23 -13.28 -15.35 6.05
CA VAL A 23 -12.09 -14.93 6.79
C VAL A 23 -12.47 -14.04 7.98
N ILE A 24 -13.41 -13.11 7.82
CA ILE A 24 -13.77 -12.17 8.90
C ILE A 24 -14.30 -12.88 10.16
N PRO A 25 -15.25 -13.82 10.07
CA PRO A 25 -15.69 -14.57 11.25
C PRO A 25 -14.58 -15.44 11.87
N PHE A 26 -13.69 -16.00 11.05
CA PHE A 26 -12.52 -16.74 11.50
C PHE A 26 -11.58 -15.83 12.32
N LEU A 27 -11.25 -14.64 11.81
CA LEU A 27 -10.43 -13.66 12.52
C LEU A 27 -11.08 -13.22 13.84
N ARG A 28 -12.41 -13.03 13.87
CA ARG A 28 -13.16 -12.73 15.10
C ARG A 28 -13.05 -13.86 16.13
N LYS A 29 -13.15 -15.13 15.72
CA LYS A 29 -13.03 -16.29 16.62
C LYS A 29 -11.63 -16.39 17.24
N LEU A 30 -10.60 -16.03 16.52
CA LEU A 30 -9.24 -15.95 17.03
C LEU A 30 -9.03 -14.78 18.00
N LYS A 31 -10.07 -13.98 18.30
CA LYS A 31 -10.01 -12.75 19.12
C LYS A 31 -8.95 -11.76 18.62
N MET A 32 -8.78 -11.68 17.30
CA MET A 32 -7.84 -10.80 16.64
C MET A 32 -8.42 -9.39 16.51
N GLY A 33 -8.80 -8.79 17.64
CA GLY A 33 -9.18 -7.38 17.72
C GLY A 33 -7.99 -6.51 18.06
N GLN A 34 -7.90 -5.33 17.45
CA GLN A 34 -6.94 -4.32 17.89
C GLN A 34 -7.31 -3.84 19.29
N THR A 35 -6.33 -3.82 20.19
CA THR A 35 -6.42 -3.08 21.45
C THR A 35 -6.03 -1.64 21.12
N GLU A 36 -7.02 -0.75 21.07
CA GLU A 36 -6.79 0.67 20.86
C GLU A 36 -5.90 1.23 21.98
N ARG A 37 -4.87 2.01 21.60
CA ARG A 37 -4.07 2.73 22.58
C ARG A 37 -4.92 3.82 23.21
N VAL A 38 -4.93 3.90 24.52
CA VAL A 38 -5.70 4.88 25.32
C VAL A 38 -5.38 6.35 24.92
N GLU A 39 -4.21 6.56 24.31
CA GLU A 39 -3.71 7.87 23.84
C GLU A 39 -4.22 8.29 22.44
N GLY A 40 -5.08 7.48 21.80
CA GLY A 40 -5.63 7.75 20.47
C GLY A 40 -6.85 8.68 20.47
N VAL A 41 -7.39 8.93 19.27
CA VAL A 41 -8.65 9.68 19.10
C VAL A 41 -9.79 8.89 19.75
N GLN A 42 -10.56 9.52 20.65
CA GLN A 42 -11.62 8.83 21.43
C GLN A 42 -12.68 8.13 20.58
N SER A 43 -12.93 8.59 19.34
CA SER A 43 -13.83 7.92 18.39
C SER A 43 -13.41 6.49 18.05
N HIS A 44 -12.10 6.19 18.11
CA HIS A 44 -11.54 4.88 17.80
C HIS A 44 -11.80 3.84 18.90
N LEU A 45 -12.08 4.25 20.13
CA LEU A 45 -12.48 3.33 21.20
C LEU A 45 -13.75 2.53 20.87
N LYS A 46 -14.63 3.08 20.02
CA LYS A 46 -15.83 2.37 19.51
C LYS A 46 -15.52 1.24 18.53
N LYS A 47 -14.29 1.20 17.99
CA LYS A 47 -13.83 0.16 17.05
C LYS A 47 -13.24 -1.06 17.76
N ALA A 48 -13.17 -1.04 19.11
CA ALA A 48 -12.70 -2.16 19.90
C ALA A 48 -13.49 -3.43 19.55
N GLY A 49 -12.79 -4.49 19.14
CA GLY A 49 -13.41 -5.76 18.72
C GLY A 49 -13.50 -5.96 17.19
N THR A 50 -13.22 -4.96 16.37
CA THR A 50 -13.07 -5.16 14.92
C THR A 50 -11.78 -5.97 14.67
N PRO A 51 -11.86 -7.11 13.93
CA PRO A 51 -10.67 -7.92 13.66
C PRO A 51 -9.71 -7.19 12.70
N THR A 52 -8.41 -7.40 12.90
CA THR A 52 -7.34 -7.00 11.96
C THR A 52 -6.89 -8.19 11.11
N MET A 53 -5.83 -8.04 10.31
CA MET A 53 -5.29 -9.03 9.36
C MET A 53 -6.17 -9.25 8.12
N GLY A 54 -7.10 -8.34 7.82
CA GLY A 54 -7.92 -8.41 6.61
C GLY A 54 -7.11 -8.38 5.31
N GLY A 55 -5.87 -7.90 5.36
CA GLY A 55 -4.91 -7.93 4.25
C GLY A 55 -4.68 -9.32 3.66
N VAL A 56 -4.94 -10.40 4.42
CA VAL A 56 -4.90 -11.78 3.90
C VAL A 56 -5.91 -11.97 2.76
N ILE A 57 -7.08 -11.33 2.82
CA ILE A 57 -8.09 -11.38 1.75
C ILE A 57 -7.52 -10.74 0.48
N ILE A 58 -6.89 -9.57 0.62
CA ILE A 58 -6.26 -8.85 -0.51
C ILE A 58 -5.14 -9.69 -1.11
N LEU A 59 -4.20 -10.16 -0.28
CA LEU A 59 -3.06 -10.97 -0.74
C LEU A 59 -3.48 -12.24 -1.46
N ALA A 60 -4.45 -12.98 -0.90
CA ALA A 60 -4.96 -14.20 -1.53
C ALA A 60 -5.61 -13.89 -2.89
N SER A 61 -6.44 -12.84 -2.96
CA SER A 61 -7.11 -12.44 -4.20
C SER A 61 -6.12 -12.04 -5.28
N VAL A 62 -5.12 -11.21 -4.93
CA VAL A 62 -4.07 -10.77 -5.85
C VAL A 62 -3.19 -11.93 -6.27
N ALA A 63 -2.72 -12.75 -5.33
CA ALA A 63 -1.80 -13.86 -5.64
C ALA A 63 -2.48 -14.91 -6.54
N VAL A 64 -3.67 -15.38 -6.18
CA VAL A 64 -4.41 -16.37 -6.99
C VAL A 64 -4.68 -15.84 -8.39
N THR A 65 -5.18 -14.60 -8.50
CA THR A 65 -5.47 -14.00 -9.82
C THR A 65 -4.19 -13.83 -10.63
N SER A 66 -3.11 -13.32 -10.05
CA SER A 66 -1.84 -13.11 -10.76
C SER A 66 -1.22 -14.42 -11.24
N LEU A 67 -1.30 -15.49 -10.45
CA LEU A 67 -0.75 -16.81 -10.81
C LEU A 67 -1.43 -17.42 -12.04
N ILE A 68 -2.69 -17.10 -12.31
CA ILE A 68 -3.39 -17.54 -13.53
C ILE A 68 -2.70 -16.98 -14.78
N TYR A 69 -2.16 -15.76 -14.70
CA TYR A 69 -1.60 -15.03 -15.83
C TYR A 69 -0.08 -15.09 -15.93
N VAL A 70 0.62 -15.70 -14.95
CA VAL A 70 2.09 -15.65 -14.85
C VAL A 70 2.80 -16.24 -16.07
N LYS A 71 2.21 -17.23 -16.74
CA LYS A 71 2.79 -17.86 -17.94
C LYS A 71 2.81 -16.91 -19.13
N ASP A 72 1.73 -16.16 -19.32
CA ASP A 72 1.57 -15.26 -20.46
C ASP A 72 2.19 -13.87 -20.16
N TYR A 73 2.31 -13.51 -18.87
CA TYR A 73 2.78 -12.22 -18.38
C TYR A 73 3.85 -12.37 -17.30
N PRO A 74 5.05 -12.92 -17.61
CA PRO A 74 6.08 -13.15 -16.61
C PRO A 74 6.61 -11.87 -15.95
N GLN A 75 6.35 -10.68 -16.52
CA GLN A 75 6.68 -9.37 -15.99
C GLN A 75 6.00 -9.09 -14.65
N ILE A 76 4.91 -9.79 -14.31
CA ILE A 76 4.22 -9.64 -13.03
C ILE A 76 4.99 -10.25 -11.86
N ILE A 77 5.91 -11.18 -12.11
CA ILE A 77 6.62 -11.94 -11.05
C ILE A 77 7.33 -11.02 -10.05
N PRO A 78 8.17 -10.04 -10.44
CA PRO A 78 8.85 -9.20 -9.47
C PRO A 78 7.90 -8.31 -8.67
N VAL A 79 6.80 -7.85 -9.27
CA VAL A 79 5.78 -7.09 -8.56
C VAL A 79 5.05 -7.98 -7.56
N LEU A 80 4.66 -9.19 -7.98
CA LEU A 80 4.04 -10.17 -7.09
C LEU A 80 4.97 -10.56 -5.94
N PHE A 81 6.27 -10.73 -6.23
CA PHE A 81 7.29 -11.01 -5.22
C PHE A 81 7.35 -9.91 -4.14
N LEU A 82 7.39 -8.62 -4.54
CA LEU A 82 7.36 -7.53 -3.56
C LEU A 82 6.05 -7.48 -2.79
N THR A 83 4.93 -7.61 -3.48
CA THR A 83 3.59 -7.60 -2.86
C THR A 83 3.48 -8.68 -1.78
N VAL A 84 3.83 -9.92 -2.12
CA VAL A 84 3.76 -11.05 -1.18
C VAL A 84 4.86 -10.94 -0.13
N GLY A 85 6.08 -10.59 -0.51
CA GLY A 85 7.21 -10.48 0.42
C GLY A 85 6.96 -9.46 1.53
N PHE A 86 6.51 -8.27 1.18
CA PHE A 86 6.13 -7.26 2.19
C PHE A 86 4.84 -7.65 2.93
N GLY A 87 3.90 -8.28 2.26
CA GLY A 87 2.71 -8.84 2.91
C GLY A 87 3.03 -9.89 3.96
N LEU A 88 4.03 -10.75 3.72
CA LEU A 88 4.49 -11.73 4.71
C LEU A 88 5.18 -11.07 5.91
N ILE A 89 5.93 -9.98 5.71
CA ILE A 89 6.48 -9.18 6.82
C ILE A 89 5.34 -8.63 7.67
N GLY A 90 4.31 -8.04 7.04
CA GLY A 90 3.14 -7.54 7.73
C GLY A 90 2.35 -8.64 8.43
N PHE A 91 2.21 -9.80 7.78
CA PHE A 91 1.56 -10.97 8.39
C PHE A 91 2.28 -11.45 9.66
N LEU A 92 3.60 -11.49 9.64
CA LEU A 92 4.38 -11.83 10.82
C LEU A 92 4.19 -10.82 11.95
N ASP A 93 4.16 -9.53 11.62
CA ASP A 93 3.92 -8.47 12.59
C ASP A 93 2.53 -8.58 13.22
N ASP A 94 1.49 -8.70 12.39
CA ASP A 94 0.11 -8.88 12.83
C ASP A 94 -0.05 -10.19 13.65
N TYR A 95 0.54 -11.29 13.20
CA TYR A 95 0.50 -12.57 13.89
C TYR A 95 1.09 -12.50 15.30
N LEU A 96 2.25 -11.85 15.45
CA LEU A 96 2.89 -11.64 16.76
C LEU A 96 2.01 -10.80 17.69
N LYS A 97 1.39 -9.73 17.15
CA LYS A 97 0.50 -8.86 17.94
C LYS A 97 -0.74 -9.59 18.41
N VAL A 98 -1.34 -10.38 17.54
CA VAL A 98 -2.70 -10.86 17.72
C VAL A 98 -2.73 -12.27 18.28
N VAL A 99 -2.00 -13.22 17.66
CA VAL A 99 -2.01 -14.63 18.08
C VAL A 99 -1.10 -14.84 19.27
N MET A 100 0.09 -14.25 19.24
CA MET A 100 1.05 -14.37 20.36
C MET A 100 0.82 -13.31 21.45
N LYS A 101 -0.17 -12.41 21.30
CA LYS A 101 -0.52 -11.35 22.26
C LYS A 101 0.68 -10.47 22.65
N ARG A 102 1.59 -10.26 21.75
CA ARG A 102 2.76 -9.42 21.94
C ARG A 102 2.41 -8.00 21.49
N SER A 103 2.24 -7.08 22.44
CA SER A 103 1.77 -5.71 22.22
C SER A 103 2.51 -4.94 21.11
N ASP A 104 3.82 -5.20 20.96
CA ASP A 104 4.68 -4.45 20.05
C ASP A 104 4.87 -5.11 18.66
N GLY A 105 4.37 -6.37 18.49
CA GLY A 105 4.60 -7.13 17.25
C GLY A 105 6.10 -7.34 16.97
N LEU A 106 6.52 -7.04 15.74
CA LEU A 106 7.93 -6.90 15.38
C LEU A 106 8.48 -5.57 15.91
N TYR A 107 9.64 -5.57 16.52
CA TYR A 107 10.32 -4.31 16.84
C TYR A 107 10.63 -3.52 15.56
N PRO A 108 10.60 -2.17 15.58
CA PRO A 108 10.82 -1.35 14.39
C PRO A 108 12.10 -1.71 13.62
N MET A 109 13.19 -2.04 14.33
CA MET A 109 14.44 -2.47 13.72
C MET A 109 14.33 -3.84 13.03
N GLN A 110 13.55 -4.77 13.58
CA GLN A 110 13.32 -6.08 12.96
C GLN A 110 12.49 -5.93 11.69
N LYS A 111 11.42 -5.14 11.75
CA LYS A 111 10.58 -4.83 10.59
C LYS A 111 11.40 -4.19 9.47
N MET A 112 12.24 -3.21 9.82
CA MET A 112 13.15 -2.56 8.87
C MET A 112 14.19 -3.52 8.29
N ALA A 113 14.79 -4.39 9.11
CA ALA A 113 15.76 -5.37 8.65
C ALA A 113 15.15 -6.34 7.62
N LEU A 114 13.94 -6.83 7.86
CA LEU A 114 13.23 -7.69 6.91
C LEU A 114 12.93 -6.95 5.59
N GLN A 115 12.51 -5.68 5.65
CA GLN A 115 12.31 -4.85 4.47
C GLN A 115 13.61 -4.66 3.68
N ILE A 116 14.74 -4.45 4.38
CA ILE A 116 16.08 -4.33 3.78
C ILE A 116 16.51 -5.65 3.14
N VAL A 117 16.09 -6.80 3.62
CA VAL A 117 16.40 -8.10 2.99
C VAL A 117 15.58 -8.33 1.73
N VAL A 118 14.30 -8.00 1.72
CA VAL A 118 13.41 -8.21 0.56
C VAL A 118 13.77 -7.27 -0.61
N THR A 119 14.13 -6.03 -0.31
CA THR A 119 14.39 -5.00 -1.33
C THR A 119 15.56 -5.34 -2.27
N PRO A 120 16.76 -5.80 -1.82
CA PRO A 120 17.85 -6.13 -2.74
C PRO A 120 17.56 -7.36 -3.59
N ILE A 121 16.76 -8.30 -3.11
CA ILE A 121 16.34 -9.46 -3.93
C ILE A 121 15.52 -8.94 -5.13
N PHE A 122 14.61 -8.02 -4.88
CA PHE A 122 13.87 -7.34 -5.96
C PHE A 122 14.81 -6.55 -6.89
N ALA A 123 15.74 -5.76 -6.35
CA ALA A 123 16.67 -4.97 -7.13
C ALA A 123 17.55 -5.88 -8.02
N TYR A 124 18.02 -7.00 -7.49
CA TYR A 124 18.77 -7.99 -8.25
C TYR A 124 17.92 -8.57 -9.39
N TYR A 125 16.68 -8.99 -9.10
CA TYR A 125 15.77 -9.53 -10.10
C TYR A 125 15.48 -8.50 -11.19
N LEU A 126 15.18 -7.26 -10.81
CA LEU A 126 14.89 -6.16 -11.72
C LEU A 126 16.03 -5.96 -12.74
N VAL A 127 17.27 -5.87 -12.25
CA VAL A 127 18.45 -5.55 -13.07
C VAL A 127 18.97 -6.76 -13.83
N LYS A 128 19.07 -7.93 -13.18
CA LYS A 128 19.76 -9.09 -13.74
C LYS A 128 18.84 -10.04 -14.50
N VAL A 129 17.60 -10.22 -14.04
CA VAL A 129 16.65 -11.16 -14.64
C VAL A 129 15.69 -10.45 -15.60
N ALA A 130 14.97 -9.44 -15.11
CA ALA A 130 14.02 -8.68 -15.92
C ALA A 130 14.73 -7.70 -16.89
N LYS A 131 16.01 -7.41 -16.66
CA LYS A 131 16.84 -6.50 -17.47
C LYS A 131 16.21 -5.10 -17.62
N VAL A 132 15.45 -4.66 -16.64
CA VAL A 132 14.88 -3.32 -16.63
C VAL A 132 15.98 -2.34 -16.20
N PRO A 133 16.27 -1.31 -17.01
CA PRO A 133 17.25 -0.29 -16.65
C PRO A 133 16.76 0.51 -15.44
N LEU A 134 17.69 0.93 -14.58
CA LEU A 134 17.38 1.79 -13.42
C LEU A 134 17.24 3.28 -13.81
N THR A 135 17.02 3.58 -15.09
CA THR A 135 16.61 4.91 -15.53
C THR A 135 15.18 5.18 -15.09
N MET A 136 14.86 6.44 -14.87
CA MET A 136 13.54 6.87 -14.36
C MET A 136 12.94 7.85 -15.35
N ILE A 137 11.72 7.57 -15.80
CA ILE A 137 10.96 8.52 -16.63
C ILE A 137 10.58 9.71 -15.74
N VAL A 138 10.96 10.91 -16.21
CA VAL A 138 10.63 12.16 -15.51
C VAL A 138 9.24 12.62 -15.94
N PRO A 139 8.30 12.83 -15.01
CA PRO A 139 6.96 13.30 -15.36
C PRO A 139 6.99 14.63 -16.13
N PHE A 140 6.08 14.81 -17.09
CA PHE A 140 5.89 16.02 -17.89
C PHE A 140 7.05 16.42 -18.81
N THR A 141 7.96 15.52 -19.12
CA THR A 141 9.14 15.82 -19.96
C THR A 141 9.12 15.10 -21.30
N HIS A 142 7.95 14.59 -21.73
CA HIS A 142 7.81 13.86 -23.00
C HIS A 142 8.77 12.66 -23.13
N GLY A 143 8.93 11.90 -22.03
CA GLY A 143 9.70 10.66 -22.03
C GLY A 143 11.21 10.82 -21.73
N TYR A 144 11.65 11.99 -21.24
CA TYR A 144 13.04 12.12 -20.77
C TYR A 144 13.32 11.14 -19.62
N GLU A 145 14.43 10.41 -19.75
CA GLU A 145 14.88 9.42 -18.78
C GLU A 145 16.06 9.96 -17.96
N LEU A 146 15.86 10.06 -16.66
CA LEU A 146 16.91 10.41 -15.71
C LEU A 146 17.76 9.17 -15.40
N ASN A 147 19.04 9.24 -15.66
CA ASN A 147 20.01 8.22 -15.30
C ASN A 147 20.86 8.70 -14.11
N LEU A 148 20.66 8.08 -12.95
CA LEU A 148 21.40 8.39 -11.72
C LEU A 148 22.68 7.56 -11.55
N GLY A 149 22.99 6.70 -12.52
CA GLY A 149 24.12 5.78 -12.42
C GLY A 149 24.01 4.90 -11.18
N TRP A 150 25.11 4.84 -10.38
CA TRP A 150 25.14 4.03 -9.17
C TRP A 150 24.21 4.53 -8.05
N LEU A 151 23.83 5.82 -8.06
CA LEU A 151 22.88 6.40 -7.09
C LEU A 151 21.46 5.85 -7.28
N ALA A 152 21.14 5.23 -8.42
CA ALA A 152 19.84 4.62 -8.65
C ALA A 152 19.53 3.48 -7.65
N ILE A 153 20.56 2.77 -7.15
CA ILE A 153 20.40 1.70 -6.14
C ILE A 153 19.93 2.26 -4.78
N PRO A 154 20.64 3.19 -4.12
CA PRO A 154 20.15 3.76 -2.88
C PRO A 154 18.80 4.48 -3.05
N VAL A 155 18.55 5.16 -4.17
CA VAL A 155 17.24 5.76 -4.46
C VAL A 155 16.13 4.71 -4.53
N LEU A 156 16.39 3.55 -5.16
CA LEU A 156 15.45 2.42 -5.16
C LEU A 156 15.12 1.97 -3.73
N PHE A 157 16.11 1.81 -2.88
CA PHE A 157 15.89 1.43 -1.48
C PHE A 157 15.00 2.45 -0.75
N PHE A 158 15.31 3.73 -0.87
CA PHE A 158 14.52 4.79 -0.23
C PHE A 158 13.08 4.84 -0.78
N ALA A 159 12.92 4.70 -2.09
CA ALA A 159 11.61 4.73 -2.71
C ALA A 159 10.75 3.52 -2.30
N VAL A 160 11.33 2.30 -2.32
CA VAL A 160 10.60 1.08 -1.92
C VAL A 160 10.22 1.15 -0.44
N ILE A 161 11.20 1.38 0.44
CA ILE A 161 10.96 1.41 1.89
C ILE A 161 10.04 2.59 2.26
N GLY A 162 10.24 3.75 1.65
CA GLY A 162 9.40 4.93 1.88
C GLY A 162 7.94 4.69 1.46
N THR A 163 7.71 4.08 0.29
CA THR A 163 6.37 3.74 -0.19
C THR A 163 5.70 2.71 0.70
N VAL A 164 6.42 1.64 1.08
CA VAL A 164 5.89 0.57 1.94
C VAL A 164 5.48 1.10 3.31
N ASN A 165 6.31 1.92 3.94
CA ASN A 165 5.94 2.52 5.23
C ASN A 165 4.91 3.64 5.07
N GLY A 166 4.89 4.35 3.94
CA GLY A 166 3.87 5.35 3.64
C GLY A 166 2.46 4.76 3.52
N THR A 167 2.32 3.65 2.81
CA THR A 167 1.05 2.92 2.75
C THR A 167 0.64 2.38 4.12
N ASN A 168 1.60 1.93 4.92
CA ASN A 168 1.33 1.46 6.27
C ASN A 168 0.85 2.60 7.19
N PHE A 169 1.44 3.78 7.15
CA PHE A 169 0.94 4.94 7.89
C PHE A 169 -0.42 5.44 7.39
N THR A 170 -0.75 5.20 6.14
CA THR A 170 -2.05 5.58 5.56
C THR A 170 -3.19 4.67 6.04
N ASP A 171 -2.89 3.47 6.58
CA ASP A 171 -3.90 2.52 7.10
C ASP A 171 -4.35 2.85 8.54
N GLY A 172 -4.60 4.13 8.82
CA GLY A 172 -5.04 4.59 10.14
C GLY A 172 -6.55 4.84 10.26
N LEU A 173 -7.28 4.90 9.15
CA LEU A 173 -8.74 5.13 9.11
C LEU A 173 -9.44 4.08 8.23
N ASP A 174 -10.71 3.80 8.57
CA ASP A 174 -11.54 2.83 7.85
C ASP A 174 -11.61 3.17 6.35
N GLY A 175 -11.06 2.30 5.51
CA GLY A 175 -11.08 2.45 4.07
C GLY A 175 -10.07 3.45 3.49
N LEU A 176 -9.27 4.15 4.28
CA LEU A 176 -8.36 5.17 3.77
C LEU A 176 -7.28 4.57 2.86
N ALA A 177 -6.48 3.63 3.35
CA ALA A 177 -5.44 2.98 2.56
C ALA A 177 -6.01 2.26 1.33
N SER A 178 -7.16 1.59 1.49
CA SER A 178 -7.84 0.90 0.39
C SER A 178 -8.31 1.86 -0.69
N SER A 179 -8.95 2.98 -0.32
CA SER A 179 -9.49 3.98 -1.27
C SER A 179 -8.38 4.73 -2.01
N VAL A 180 -7.31 5.11 -1.33
CA VAL A 180 -6.16 5.75 -1.96
C VAL A 180 -5.46 4.77 -2.91
N THR A 181 -5.22 3.53 -2.45
CA THR A 181 -4.46 2.57 -3.26
C THR A 181 -5.24 2.05 -4.46
N VAL A 182 -6.57 1.91 -4.40
CA VAL A 182 -7.35 1.52 -5.60
C VAL A 182 -7.22 2.56 -6.72
N LEU A 183 -7.15 3.85 -6.38
CA LEU A 183 -6.94 4.93 -7.35
C LEU A 183 -5.52 4.88 -7.94
N VAL A 184 -4.51 4.70 -7.09
CA VAL A 184 -3.10 4.54 -7.53
C VAL A 184 -2.94 3.29 -8.41
N ALA A 185 -3.56 2.16 -8.04
CA ALA A 185 -3.55 0.94 -8.84
C ALA A 185 -4.28 1.14 -10.19
N THR A 186 -5.36 1.91 -10.21
CA THR A 186 -6.06 2.27 -11.44
C THR A 186 -5.20 3.11 -12.36
N PHE A 187 -4.46 4.11 -11.82
CA PHE A 187 -3.47 4.87 -12.58
C PHE A 187 -2.46 3.95 -13.26
N PHE A 188 -1.81 3.06 -12.49
CA PHE A 188 -0.84 2.11 -13.06
C PHE A 188 -1.49 1.14 -14.05
N THR A 189 -2.75 0.76 -13.85
CA THR A 189 -3.48 -0.06 -14.83
C THR A 189 -3.67 0.66 -16.16
N VAL A 190 -4.09 1.92 -16.12
CA VAL A 190 -4.27 2.73 -17.34
C VAL A 190 -2.95 2.87 -18.09
N VAL A 191 -1.87 3.19 -17.37
CA VAL A 191 -0.54 3.31 -17.98
C VAL A 191 -0.04 1.96 -18.51
N ALA A 192 -0.24 0.86 -17.76
CA ALA A 192 0.15 -0.48 -18.20
C ALA A 192 -0.52 -0.85 -19.53
N VAL A 193 -1.83 -0.59 -19.63
CA VAL A 193 -2.60 -0.83 -20.86
C VAL A 193 -2.10 0.05 -22.01
N GLY A 194 -1.83 1.33 -21.76
CA GLY A 194 -1.34 2.26 -22.78
C GLY A 194 0.05 1.88 -23.31
N THR A 195 0.94 1.46 -22.43
CA THR A 195 2.33 1.09 -22.75
C THR A 195 2.52 -0.38 -23.12
N LYS A 196 1.48 -1.21 -22.95
CA LYS A 196 1.54 -2.67 -23.11
C LYS A 196 2.69 -3.29 -22.31
N SER A 197 2.82 -2.88 -21.04
CA SER A 197 3.96 -3.25 -20.18
C SER A 197 3.96 -4.72 -19.74
N GLY A 198 2.83 -5.43 -19.90
CA GLY A 198 2.62 -6.79 -19.40
C GLY A 198 2.32 -6.85 -17.89
N LEU A 199 2.07 -5.70 -17.25
CA LEU A 199 1.69 -5.60 -15.85
C LEU A 199 0.18 -5.48 -15.65
N GLU A 200 -0.60 -5.45 -16.73
CA GLU A 200 -2.05 -5.28 -16.70
C GLU A 200 -2.74 -6.30 -15.78
N PRO A 201 -2.38 -7.60 -15.78
CA PRO A 201 -3.09 -8.57 -14.95
C PRO A 201 -2.93 -8.32 -13.45
N ILE A 202 -1.72 -7.97 -12.99
CA ILE A 202 -1.49 -7.75 -11.56
C ILE A 202 -2.05 -6.41 -11.09
N THR A 203 -1.96 -5.34 -11.89
CA THR A 203 -2.55 -4.05 -11.55
C THR A 203 -4.08 -4.15 -11.50
N CYS A 204 -4.70 -4.84 -12.46
CA CYS A 204 -6.12 -5.17 -12.46
C CYS A 204 -6.53 -6.05 -11.27
N ALA A 205 -5.71 -7.04 -10.90
CA ALA A 205 -5.97 -7.89 -9.76
C ALA A 205 -6.01 -7.10 -8.45
N VAL A 206 -5.09 -6.13 -8.27
CA VAL A 206 -5.10 -5.27 -7.08
C VAL A 206 -6.33 -4.36 -7.05
N VAL A 207 -6.72 -3.77 -8.19
CA VAL A 207 -7.96 -2.98 -8.28
C VAL A 207 -9.17 -3.84 -7.86
N GLY A 208 -9.32 -5.04 -8.42
CA GLY A 208 -10.42 -5.94 -8.07
C GLY A 208 -10.42 -6.35 -6.61
N ALA A 209 -9.26 -6.76 -6.08
CA ALA A 209 -9.10 -7.16 -4.68
C ALA A 209 -9.50 -6.03 -3.71
N LEU A 210 -9.04 -4.80 -3.98
CA LEU A 210 -9.34 -3.64 -3.14
C LEU A 210 -10.82 -3.23 -3.23
N MET A 211 -11.43 -3.28 -4.42
CA MET A 211 -12.86 -3.02 -4.56
C MET A 211 -13.70 -4.03 -3.75
N GLY A 212 -13.34 -5.32 -3.79
CA GLY A 212 -14.00 -6.33 -2.99
C GLY A 212 -13.76 -6.17 -1.49
N PHE A 213 -12.53 -5.84 -1.10
CA PHE A 213 -12.18 -5.62 0.30
C PHE A 213 -12.85 -4.37 0.90
N LEU A 214 -13.01 -3.31 0.13
CA LEU A 214 -13.69 -2.08 0.55
C LEU A 214 -15.12 -2.32 1.03
N LEU A 215 -15.83 -3.32 0.52
CA LEU A 215 -17.17 -3.68 1.00
C LEU A 215 -17.17 -4.05 2.50
N PHE A 216 -16.05 -4.43 3.05
CA PHE A 216 -15.89 -4.81 4.45
C PHE A 216 -15.07 -3.79 5.26
N ASN A 217 -14.29 -2.94 4.58
CA ASN A 217 -13.31 -2.03 5.22
C ASN A 217 -13.77 -0.57 5.25
N VAL A 218 -14.82 -0.15 4.49
CA VAL A 218 -15.37 1.21 4.62
C VAL A 218 -16.04 1.42 5.98
N TYR A 219 -16.06 2.67 6.42
CA TYR A 219 -16.64 3.05 7.70
C TYR A 219 -18.16 2.74 7.80
N PRO A 220 -18.64 2.07 8.86
CA PRO A 220 -17.87 1.44 9.94
C PRO A 220 -17.28 0.09 9.50
N ALA A 221 -15.97 -0.08 9.63
CA ALA A 221 -15.28 -1.27 9.12
C ALA A 221 -15.65 -2.55 9.88
N SER A 222 -15.88 -3.62 9.12
CA SER A 222 -16.08 -4.98 9.65
C SER A 222 -14.75 -5.71 9.88
N VAL A 223 -13.67 -5.24 9.25
CA VAL A 223 -12.30 -5.76 9.35
C VAL A 223 -11.31 -4.67 9.00
N PHE A 224 -10.19 -4.60 9.73
CA PHE A 224 -9.05 -3.75 9.39
C PHE A 224 -8.07 -4.49 8.50
N MET A 225 -7.42 -3.74 7.62
CA MET A 225 -6.42 -4.28 6.70
C MET A 225 -5.23 -4.88 7.45
N GLY A 226 -4.70 -4.14 8.42
CA GLY A 226 -3.51 -4.47 9.18
C GLY A 226 -2.22 -4.33 8.38
N ASP A 227 -1.10 -4.61 9.05
CA ASP A 227 0.23 -4.53 8.45
C ASP A 227 0.38 -5.51 7.28
N THR A 228 -0.34 -6.64 7.33
CA THR A 228 -0.41 -7.65 6.24
C THR A 228 -0.79 -7.02 4.91
N GLY A 229 -1.86 -6.21 4.89
CA GLY A 229 -2.33 -5.59 3.65
C GLY A 229 -1.57 -4.33 3.30
N SER A 230 -1.37 -3.45 4.27
CA SER A 230 -0.79 -2.12 4.01
C SER A 230 0.66 -2.19 3.52
N LEU A 231 1.51 -3.08 4.07
CA LEU A 231 2.86 -3.29 3.56
C LEU A 231 2.85 -3.96 2.16
N ALA A 232 1.94 -4.92 1.95
CA ALA A 232 1.78 -5.57 0.64
C ALA A 232 1.45 -4.56 -0.46
N LEU A 233 0.52 -3.65 -0.19
CA LEU A 233 0.12 -2.61 -1.14
C LEU A 233 1.25 -1.64 -1.44
N GLY A 234 2.08 -1.29 -0.46
CA GLY A 234 3.28 -0.49 -0.68
C GLY A 234 4.30 -1.21 -1.56
N GLY A 235 4.50 -2.51 -1.35
CA GLY A 235 5.32 -3.36 -2.21
C GLY A 235 4.80 -3.43 -3.64
N PHE A 236 3.48 -3.55 -3.82
CA PHE A 236 2.83 -3.49 -5.13
C PHE A 236 3.10 -2.16 -5.84
N VAL A 237 2.85 -1.03 -5.18
CA VAL A 237 3.03 0.31 -5.76
C VAL A 237 4.48 0.54 -6.17
N ALA A 238 5.43 0.27 -5.28
CA ALA A 238 6.85 0.43 -5.57
C ALA A 238 7.32 -0.52 -6.67
N GLY A 239 6.94 -1.80 -6.61
CA GLY A 239 7.31 -2.80 -7.60
C GLY A 239 6.80 -2.47 -8.99
N THR A 240 5.53 -2.07 -9.11
CA THR A 240 4.93 -1.66 -10.38
C THR A 240 5.63 -0.43 -10.96
N ALA A 241 5.86 0.59 -10.12
CA ALA A 241 6.53 1.81 -10.56
C ALA A 241 7.95 1.56 -11.08
N TYR A 242 8.73 0.71 -10.41
CA TYR A 242 10.08 0.36 -10.88
C TYR A 242 10.08 -0.51 -12.12
N MET A 243 9.17 -1.47 -12.24
CA MET A 243 9.01 -2.28 -13.46
C MET A 243 8.64 -1.42 -14.67
N MET A 244 7.88 -0.35 -14.47
CA MET A 244 7.49 0.60 -15.51
C MET A 244 8.50 1.76 -15.69
N ARG A 245 9.60 1.79 -14.94
CA ARG A 245 10.58 2.88 -14.89
C ARG A 245 9.98 4.24 -14.49
N MET A 246 8.93 4.22 -13.68
CA MET A 246 8.15 5.38 -13.25
C MET A 246 8.21 5.66 -11.73
N PRO A 247 9.33 5.43 -11.00
CA PRO A 247 9.35 5.65 -9.55
C PRO A 247 9.11 7.11 -9.16
N LEU A 248 9.44 8.08 -10.02
CA LEU A 248 9.17 9.50 -9.77
C LEU A 248 7.68 9.83 -9.77
N PHE A 249 6.85 9.06 -10.47
CA PHE A 249 5.40 9.22 -10.46
C PHE A 249 4.79 8.90 -9.08
N ILE A 250 5.45 8.08 -8.24
CA ILE A 250 4.99 7.81 -6.87
C ILE A 250 4.89 9.12 -6.07
N LEU A 251 5.76 10.11 -6.33
CA LEU A 251 5.71 11.41 -5.65
C LEU A 251 4.40 12.17 -5.94
N ILE A 252 3.75 11.88 -7.08
CA ILE A 252 2.51 12.51 -7.51
C ILE A 252 1.33 11.63 -7.10
N VAL A 253 1.24 10.40 -7.63
CA VAL A 253 0.08 9.52 -7.40
C VAL A 253 0.04 8.97 -5.98
N GLY A 254 1.19 8.81 -5.33
CA GLY A 254 1.36 8.40 -3.94
C GLY A 254 1.54 9.56 -2.97
N PHE A 255 1.14 10.77 -3.35
CA PHE A 255 1.32 11.98 -2.52
C PHE A 255 0.76 11.82 -1.10
N ILE A 256 -0.37 11.14 -0.94
CA ILE A 256 -0.93 10.87 0.39
C ILE A 256 0.04 10.03 1.22
N TYR A 257 0.61 8.95 0.69
CA TYR A 257 1.61 8.13 1.40
C TYR A 257 2.81 8.97 1.84
N LEU A 258 3.28 9.85 0.94
CA LEU A 258 4.39 10.75 1.21
C LEU A 258 4.04 11.77 2.31
N ALA A 259 2.84 12.36 2.27
CA ALA A 259 2.36 13.30 3.27
C ALA A 259 2.27 12.65 4.66
N GLU A 260 1.78 11.40 4.74
CA GLU A 260 1.73 10.64 5.99
C GLU A 260 3.13 10.42 6.57
N VAL A 261 4.08 9.92 5.76
CA VAL A 261 5.47 9.71 6.19
C VAL A 261 6.13 11.01 6.64
N ILE A 262 6.04 12.06 5.81
CA ILE A 262 6.65 13.36 6.12
C ILE A 262 6.07 13.95 7.40
N SER A 263 4.77 13.85 7.62
CA SER A 263 4.13 14.35 8.83
C SER A 263 4.68 13.68 10.09
N VAL A 264 4.93 12.36 10.04
CA VAL A 264 5.53 11.61 11.16
C VAL A 264 6.99 12.04 11.38
N ILE A 265 7.79 12.13 10.31
CA ILE A 265 9.19 12.54 10.40
C ILE A 265 9.29 13.95 10.99
N LEU A 266 8.50 14.89 10.51
CA LEU A 266 8.47 16.27 11.00
C LEU A 266 8.02 16.34 12.46
N GLN A 267 6.96 15.64 12.82
CA GLN A 267 6.45 15.58 14.19
C GLN A 267 7.51 15.06 15.17
N VAL A 268 8.10 13.90 14.86
CA VAL A 268 9.08 13.26 15.73
C VAL A 268 10.34 14.12 15.86
N THR A 269 10.83 14.68 14.75
CA THR A 269 12.01 15.54 14.73
C THR A 269 11.78 16.82 15.53
N TYR A 270 10.64 17.49 15.32
CA TYR A 270 10.27 18.70 16.03
C TYR A 270 10.10 18.45 17.54
N PHE A 271 9.37 17.38 17.88
CA PHE A 271 9.14 16.99 19.27
C PHE A 271 10.46 16.76 20.04
N LYS A 272 11.40 16.03 19.43
CA LYS A 272 12.72 15.78 20.03
C LYS A 272 13.54 17.06 20.17
N LYS A 273 13.56 17.92 19.14
CA LYS A 273 14.36 19.16 19.14
C LYS A 273 13.81 20.25 20.09
N THR A 274 12.50 20.25 20.35
CA THR A 274 11.84 21.29 21.15
C THR A 274 11.50 20.87 22.58
N GLY A 275 11.96 19.68 23.00
CA GLY A 275 11.69 19.18 24.36
C GLY A 275 10.20 18.89 24.61
N GLY A 276 9.49 18.35 23.61
CA GLY A 276 8.12 17.88 23.79
C GLY A 276 7.00 18.71 23.13
N LYS A 277 7.33 19.78 22.38
CA LYS A 277 6.33 20.54 21.63
C LYS A 277 5.88 19.77 20.38
N ARG A 278 4.57 19.84 20.07
CA ARG A 278 4.00 19.20 18.88
C ARG A 278 3.85 20.19 17.74
N LEU A 279 4.23 19.78 16.52
CA LEU A 279 4.03 20.55 15.28
C LEU A 279 2.56 20.39 14.81
N PHE A 280 2.11 19.14 14.71
CA PHE A 280 0.72 18.76 14.42
C PHE A 280 0.05 18.34 15.73
N LYS A 281 -1.29 18.44 15.80
CA LYS A 281 -2.04 17.90 16.95
C LYS A 281 -1.72 16.42 17.19
N MET A 282 -1.60 15.65 16.09
CA MET A 282 -1.16 14.26 16.07
C MET A 282 -0.55 13.95 14.70
N ALA A 283 0.33 12.96 14.61
CA ALA A 283 0.81 12.35 13.38
C ALA A 283 0.58 10.83 13.45
N PRO A 284 0.32 10.19 12.31
CA PRO A 284 0.25 10.67 10.94
C PRO A 284 -0.81 11.77 10.69
N ILE A 285 -0.74 12.47 9.52
CA ILE A 285 -1.48 13.71 9.28
C ILE A 285 -3.01 13.55 9.27
N HIS A 286 -3.53 12.37 8.91
CA HIS A 286 -4.98 12.10 8.97
C HIS A 286 -5.54 12.30 10.38
N HIS A 287 -4.83 11.91 11.43
CA HIS A 287 -5.25 12.15 12.81
C HIS A 287 -5.24 13.63 13.20
N HIS A 288 -4.36 14.44 12.61
CA HIS A 288 -4.39 15.88 12.80
C HIS A 288 -5.73 16.47 12.34
N PHE A 289 -6.24 16.04 11.17
CA PHE A 289 -7.52 16.53 10.65
C PHE A 289 -8.71 16.06 11.49
N GLU A 290 -8.70 14.80 11.99
CA GLU A 290 -9.72 14.34 12.94
C GLU A 290 -9.74 15.22 14.21
N LEU A 291 -8.58 15.51 14.80
CA LEU A 291 -8.45 16.39 15.97
C LEU A 291 -8.75 17.87 15.65
N CYS A 292 -8.82 18.25 14.37
CA CYS A 292 -9.34 19.52 13.91
C CYS A 292 -10.87 19.51 13.69
N GLY A 293 -11.55 18.38 13.98
CA GLY A 293 -13.00 18.27 13.92
C GLY A 293 -13.56 17.70 12.61
N TRP A 294 -12.70 17.13 11.74
CA TRP A 294 -13.18 16.41 10.55
C TRP A 294 -13.68 15.04 10.95
N SER A 295 -14.78 14.59 10.33
CA SER A 295 -15.18 13.18 10.45
C SER A 295 -14.19 12.30 9.69
N GLU A 296 -14.02 11.05 10.13
CA GLU A 296 -13.21 10.04 9.46
C GLU A 296 -13.58 9.90 7.97
N THR A 297 -14.88 9.80 7.68
CA THR A 297 -15.37 9.72 6.30
C THR A 297 -15.00 10.94 5.46
N ARG A 298 -14.95 12.14 6.06
CA ARG A 298 -14.51 13.36 5.38
C ARG A 298 -13.03 13.31 5.04
N VAL A 299 -12.19 12.84 5.96
CA VAL A 299 -10.75 12.70 5.71
C VAL A 299 -10.52 11.71 4.58
N VAL A 300 -11.15 10.54 4.62
CA VAL A 300 -11.06 9.51 3.57
C VAL A 300 -11.51 10.07 2.21
N ALA A 301 -12.65 10.75 2.16
CA ALA A 301 -13.17 11.34 0.92
C ALA A 301 -12.21 12.38 0.33
N VAL A 302 -11.73 13.32 1.15
CA VAL A 302 -10.82 14.39 0.68
C VAL A 302 -9.49 13.81 0.20
N PHE A 303 -8.89 12.87 0.93
CA PHE A 303 -7.63 12.24 0.54
C PHE A 303 -7.80 11.42 -0.75
N SER A 304 -8.93 10.73 -0.92
CA SER A 304 -9.26 10.02 -2.17
C SER A 304 -9.44 10.99 -3.34
N ILE A 305 -10.13 12.12 -3.15
CA ILE A 305 -10.29 13.15 -4.19
C ILE A 305 -8.94 13.74 -4.59
N ILE A 306 -8.08 14.07 -3.62
CA ILE A 306 -6.73 14.56 -3.90
C ILE A 306 -5.96 13.51 -4.72
N THR A 307 -6.00 12.24 -4.31
CA THR A 307 -5.34 11.16 -5.04
C THR A 307 -5.88 11.03 -6.46
N ALA A 308 -7.20 11.06 -6.66
CA ALA A 308 -7.81 10.97 -7.98
C ALA A 308 -7.36 12.12 -8.90
N ILE A 309 -7.36 13.36 -8.40
CA ILE A 309 -6.89 14.53 -9.16
C ILE A 309 -5.41 14.38 -9.52
N LEU A 310 -4.57 13.96 -8.56
CA LEU A 310 -3.15 13.78 -8.81
C LEU A 310 -2.87 12.62 -9.79
N CYS A 311 -3.66 11.55 -9.77
CA CYS A 311 -3.59 10.49 -10.77
C CYS A 311 -3.95 11.01 -12.18
N LEU A 312 -4.99 11.85 -12.31
CA LEU A 312 -5.35 12.48 -13.59
C LEU A 312 -4.24 13.42 -14.09
N ILE A 313 -3.65 14.23 -13.20
CA ILE A 313 -2.51 15.09 -13.53
C ILE A 313 -1.31 14.24 -13.96
N ALA A 314 -1.02 13.15 -13.25
CA ALA A 314 0.08 12.25 -13.58
C ALA A 314 -0.09 11.59 -14.95
N LEU A 315 -1.32 11.26 -15.38
CA LEU A 315 -1.60 10.75 -16.73
C LEU A 315 -1.22 11.73 -17.85
N MET A 316 -1.23 13.04 -17.56
CA MET A 316 -0.76 14.05 -18.54
C MET A 316 0.77 14.09 -18.63
N GLY A 317 1.45 13.48 -17.67
CA GLY A 317 2.92 13.45 -17.60
C GLY A 317 3.56 12.15 -18.10
N VAL A 318 2.74 11.20 -18.61
CA VAL A 318 3.19 9.89 -19.13
C VAL A 318 3.69 9.97 -20.57
#